data_51b9d4eb3c8d11abe461387e7d356bd3
#
_entry.id   51b9d4eb3c8d11abe461387e7d356bd3
#
_cell.length_a   1.000
_cell.length_b   1.000
_cell.length_c   1.000
_cell.angle_alpha   90.00
_cell.angle_beta   90.00
_cell.angle_gamma   90.00
#
_symmetry.space_group_name_H-M   'P 1'
#
loop_
_entity.id
_entity.type
_entity.pdbx_description
1 polymer ?
#
loop_
_entity_poly.entity_id
_entity_poly.type
_entity_poly.pdbx_seq_one_letter_code
_entity_poly.pdbx_strand_id
1 'polypeptide(L)'
;MSGGRYVTFADLIAGDHPEIAARYPMMRDCMAEGEYRHKGMIIYYLKNTPYSFVSMSAEPLIDIFSGEPIKGVVRGGGSDGVYLWPNVLAYYVEHYNVGLPEFFVSHILAEVRARIASTRW
;
A
#
# COMPACT_ATOMS: atom_id res chain seq x y z
N MET A 1 8.59 11.04 17.58
CA MET A 1 8.38 10.88 16.80
C MET A 1 7.84 10.08 16.19
N SER A 2 7.41 9.88 15.83
CA SER A 2 7.03 9.11 15.36
C SER A 2 6.56 8.83 14.31
N GLY A 3 6.19 8.91 13.71
CA GLY A 3 5.57 8.67 12.53
C GLY A 3 5.94 7.46 11.88
N GLY A 4 5.51 6.69 11.39
CA GLY A 4 5.92 5.47 10.75
C GLY A 4 6.67 5.75 9.46
N ARG A 5 7.35 4.75 8.99
CA ARG A 5 8.04 4.82 7.73
C ARG A 5 7.03 4.74 6.60
N TYR A 6 7.17 5.62 5.62
CA TYR A 6 6.24 5.65 4.50
C TYR A 6 6.62 4.62 3.44
N VAL A 7 5.65 3.83 3.01
CA VAL A 7 5.83 2.83 1.97
C VAL A 7 4.97 3.23 0.78
N THR A 8 5.61 3.57 -0.32
CA THR A 8 4.91 4.02 -1.51
C THR A 8 5.79 3.81 -2.73
N PHE A 9 5.35 4.31 -3.86
CA PHE A 9 6.09 4.25 -5.12
C PHE A 9 6.19 5.63 -5.73
N ALA A 10 7.27 5.85 -6.48
CA ALA A 10 7.54 7.16 -7.07
C ALA A 10 6.38 7.69 -7.87
N ASP A 11 5.75 6.84 -8.68
CA ASP A 11 4.65 7.27 -9.53
C ASP A 11 3.38 7.62 -8.76
N LEU A 12 3.28 7.25 -7.49
CA LEU A 12 2.13 7.62 -6.67
C LEU A 12 2.30 8.97 -5.99
N ILE A 13 3.53 9.45 -5.86
CA ILE A 13 3.77 10.69 -5.13
C ILE A 13 4.45 11.78 -5.97
N ALA A 14 4.82 11.49 -7.22
CA ALA A 14 5.57 12.44 -8.03
C ALA A 14 4.82 13.73 -8.29
N GLY A 15 3.49 13.67 -8.36
CA GLY A 15 2.69 14.85 -8.58
C GLY A 15 2.71 15.85 -7.43
N ASP A 16 2.71 15.33 -6.20
CA ASP A 16 2.66 16.16 -5.00
C ASP A 16 4.03 16.39 -4.39
N HIS A 17 4.91 15.39 -4.50
CA HIS A 17 6.20 15.43 -3.82
C HIS A 17 7.32 14.95 -4.75
N PRO A 18 7.57 15.69 -5.84
CA PRO A 18 8.59 15.25 -6.80
C PRO A 18 9.98 15.18 -6.20
N GLU A 19 10.26 15.98 -5.19
CA GLU A 19 11.59 16.02 -4.59
C GLU A 19 11.91 14.73 -3.82
N ILE A 20 10.90 14.04 -3.31
CA ILE A 20 11.14 12.79 -2.59
C ILE A 20 10.78 11.55 -3.41
N ALA A 21 10.12 11.74 -4.54
CA ALA A 21 9.73 10.60 -5.39
C ALA A 21 10.95 9.80 -5.82
N ALA A 22 12.08 10.46 -6.04
CA ALA A 22 13.29 9.78 -6.50
C ALA A 22 13.82 8.77 -5.48
N ARG A 23 13.35 8.82 -4.24
CA ARG A 23 13.78 7.88 -3.20
C ARG A 23 13.01 6.57 -3.23
N TYR A 24 12.00 6.47 -4.08
CA TYR A 24 11.13 5.30 -4.16
C TYR A 24 11.19 4.69 -5.56
N PRO A 25 11.00 3.38 -5.66
CA PRO A 25 10.97 2.74 -6.98
C PRO A 25 9.68 3.05 -7.72
N MET A 26 9.71 2.82 -9.01
CA MET A 26 8.51 2.91 -9.83
C MET A 26 7.75 1.60 -9.73
N MET A 27 6.42 1.67 -9.80
CA MET A 27 5.61 0.46 -9.71
C MET A 27 5.91 -0.53 -10.82
N ARG A 28 6.15 -0.03 -12.04
CA ARG A 28 6.43 -0.92 -13.17
C ARG A 28 7.67 -1.78 -12.96
N ASP A 29 8.62 -1.28 -12.19
CA ASP A 29 9.86 -2.01 -11.93
C ASP A 29 9.69 -3.05 -10.84
N CYS A 30 8.55 -3.06 -10.18
CA CYS A 30 8.27 -3.95 -9.05
C CYS A 30 7.15 -4.94 -9.34
N MET A 31 6.65 -4.99 -10.57
CA MET A 31 5.56 -5.90 -10.90
C MET A 31 6.07 -7.34 -10.95
N ALA A 32 5.38 -8.22 -10.23
CA ALA A 32 5.72 -9.63 -10.22
C ALA A 32 5.12 -10.32 -11.43
N GLU A 33 5.78 -11.37 -11.88
CA GLU A 33 5.25 -12.21 -12.94
C GLU A 33 4.32 -13.23 -12.30
N GLY A 34 3.06 -13.15 -12.65
CA GLY A 34 2.06 -14.01 -12.05
C GLY A 34 1.78 -13.63 -10.61
N GLU A 35 1.09 -14.48 -9.91
CA GLU A 35 0.68 -14.22 -8.56
C GLU A 35 1.82 -14.50 -7.60
N TYR A 36 2.14 -13.54 -6.74
CA TYR A 36 3.22 -13.77 -5.80
C TYR A 36 2.69 -14.25 -4.45
N ARG A 37 3.64 -14.76 -3.67
CA ARG A 37 3.35 -15.43 -2.40
C ARG A 37 2.66 -14.52 -1.41
N HIS A 38 1.64 -15.06 -0.75
CA HIS A 38 0.91 -14.35 0.31
C HIS A 38 0.21 -13.08 -0.16
N LYS A 39 -0.05 -12.97 -1.47
CA LYS A 39 -0.68 -11.78 -2.03
C LYS A 39 -2.02 -11.45 -1.37
N GLY A 40 -2.87 -12.45 -1.19
CA GLY A 40 -4.17 -12.25 -0.57
C GLY A 40 -4.07 -11.73 0.85
N MET A 41 -3.12 -12.26 1.60
CA MET A 41 -2.89 -11.85 2.98
C MET A 41 -2.40 -10.40 3.05
N ILE A 42 -1.51 -10.03 2.13
CA ILE A 42 -0.99 -8.69 2.06
C ILE A 42 -2.10 -7.69 1.73
N ILE A 43 -2.93 -8.01 0.74
CA ILE A 43 -4.05 -7.15 0.36
C ILE A 43 -5.00 -6.97 1.53
N TYR A 44 -5.32 -8.06 2.22
CA TYR A 44 -6.20 -8.00 3.38
C TYR A 44 -5.63 -7.08 4.46
N TYR A 45 -4.34 -7.21 4.75
CA TYR A 45 -3.69 -6.39 5.76
C TYR A 45 -3.77 -4.90 5.40
N LEU A 46 -3.46 -4.58 4.16
CA LEU A 46 -3.46 -3.19 3.71
C LEU A 46 -4.86 -2.56 3.78
N LYS A 47 -5.90 -3.35 3.51
CA LYS A 47 -7.27 -2.84 3.50
C LYS A 47 -7.91 -2.79 4.87
N ASN A 48 -7.45 -3.59 5.81
CA ASN A 48 -8.13 -3.78 7.09
C ASN A 48 -7.32 -3.35 8.30
N THR A 49 -6.32 -2.51 8.10
CA THR A 49 -5.55 -1.98 9.21
C THR A 49 -6.38 -0.92 9.94
N PRO A 50 -6.38 -0.96 11.27
CA PRO A 50 -7.31 -0.12 12.04
C PRO A 50 -7.04 1.38 11.97
N TYR A 51 -5.81 1.80 11.74
CA TYR A 51 -5.48 3.22 11.70
C TYR A 51 -5.45 3.69 10.27
N SER A 52 -6.34 4.61 9.94
CA SER A 52 -6.40 5.15 8.59
C SER A 52 -6.82 6.61 8.65
N PHE A 53 -6.51 7.33 7.60
CA PHE A 53 -6.93 8.71 7.46
C PHE A 53 -7.47 8.93 6.06
N VAL A 54 -8.35 9.91 5.93
CA VAL A 54 -9.04 10.19 4.69
C VAL A 54 -8.69 11.60 4.26
N SER A 55 -8.36 11.76 2.99
CA SER A 55 -8.14 13.08 2.42
C SER A 55 -9.49 13.72 2.13
N MET A 56 -9.57 15.02 2.38
CA MET A 56 -10.79 15.78 2.12
C MET A 56 -10.93 16.18 0.65
N SER A 57 -9.99 15.79 -0.19
CA SER A 57 -10.06 16.10 -1.61
C SER A 57 -11.24 15.41 -2.28
N ALA A 58 -11.96 16.15 -3.12
CA ALA A 58 -13.08 15.61 -3.88
C ALA A 58 -12.63 14.99 -5.21
N GLU A 59 -11.36 15.13 -5.54
CA GLU A 59 -10.87 14.62 -6.82
C GLU A 59 -10.81 13.09 -6.82
N PRO A 60 -11.24 12.45 -7.91
CA PRO A 60 -11.16 10.99 -7.97
C PRO A 60 -9.73 10.51 -8.09
N LEU A 61 -9.50 9.31 -7.59
CA LEU A 61 -8.22 8.63 -7.80
C LEU A 61 -8.22 8.07 -9.22
N ILE A 62 -7.12 8.24 -9.91
CA ILE A 62 -6.98 7.77 -11.30
C ILE A 62 -5.93 6.67 -11.34
N ASP A 63 -6.27 5.57 -12.00
CA ASP A 63 -5.34 4.48 -12.25
C ASP A 63 -4.27 5.00 -13.21
N ILE A 64 -3.01 5.01 -12.79
CA ILE A 64 -1.94 5.60 -13.59
C ILE A 64 -1.60 4.78 -14.82
N PHE A 65 -2.00 3.53 -14.88
CA PHE A 65 -1.72 2.67 -16.04
C PHE A 65 -2.84 2.73 -17.07
N SER A 66 -4.08 2.78 -16.64
CA SER A 66 -5.22 2.76 -17.54
C SER A 66 -5.81 4.14 -17.81
N GLY A 67 -5.57 5.08 -16.91
CA GLY A 67 -6.17 6.41 -17.02
C GLY A 67 -7.62 6.47 -16.56
N GLU A 68 -8.15 5.37 -16.05
CA GLU A 68 -9.54 5.30 -15.63
C GLU A 68 -9.70 5.62 -14.15
N PRO A 69 -10.85 6.14 -13.73
CA PRO A 69 -11.08 6.38 -12.31
C PRO A 69 -11.10 5.08 -11.53
N ILE A 70 -10.52 5.10 -10.34
CA ILE A 70 -10.54 3.97 -9.43
C ILE A 70 -11.76 4.10 -8.53
N LYS A 71 -12.59 3.06 -8.50
CA LYS A 71 -13.79 3.05 -7.67
C LYS A 71 -13.54 2.22 -6.42
N GLY A 72 -14.20 2.61 -5.34
CA GLY A 72 -14.16 1.84 -4.12
C GLY A 72 -12.91 2.06 -3.27
N VAL A 73 -12.06 3.00 -3.63
CA VAL A 73 -10.87 3.33 -2.84
C VAL A 73 -10.99 4.77 -2.37
N VAL A 74 -10.88 4.97 -1.07
CA VAL A 74 -10.95 6.30 -0.47
C VAL A 74 -9.56 6.92 -0.52
N ARG A 75 -9.48 8.18 -0.92
CA ARG A 75 -8.21 8.91 -0.92
C ARG A 75 -7.74 9.06 0.51
N GLY A 76 -6.48 8.78 0.73
CA GLY A 76 -5.90 8.83 2.07
C GLY A 76 -4.90 7.71 2.23
N GLY A 77 -4.69 7.28 3.45
CA GLY A 77 -3.71 6.25 3.73
C GLY A 77 -4.05 5.42 4.95
N GLY A 78 -3.25 4.39 5.15
CA GLY A 78 -3.34 3.52 6.30
C GLY A 78 -2.04 3.51 7.08
N SER A 79 -2.12 3.07 8.30
CA SER A 79 -0.95 2.96 9.16
C SER A 79 -1.17 1.88 10.21
N ASP A 80 -0.11 1.16 10.54
CA ASP A 80 -0.15 0.20 11.64
C ASP A 80 0.70 0.68 12.83
N GLY A 81 1.11 1.96 12.82
CA GLY A 81 1.94 2.51 13.85
C GLY A 81 3.43 2.38 13.56
N VAL A 82 3.80 1.52 12.64
CA VAL A 82 5.20 1.32 12.23
C VAL A 82 5.41 1.81 10.82
N TYR A 83 4.47 1.51 9.93
CA TYR A 83 4.53 1.93 8.54
C TYR A 83 3.28 2.71 8.15
N LEU A 84 3.43 3.54 7.12
CA LEU A 84 2.34 4.30 6.53
C LEU A 84 2.30 3.97 5.04
N TRP A 85 1.11 3.91 4.47
CA TRP A 85 0.98 3.65 3.02
C TRP A 85 -0.27 4.31 2.49
N PRO A 86 -0.30 4.63 1.18
CA PRO A 86 -1.52 5.19 0.58
C PRO A 86 -2.59 4.10 0.43
N ASN A 87 -3.85 4.49 0.59
CA ASN A 87 -4.96 3.53 0.46
C ASN A 87 -4.98 2.85 -0.90
N VAL A 88 -4.53 3.53 -1.93
CA VAL A 88 -4.53 3.00 -3.29
C VAL A 88 -3.50 1.88 -3.49
N LEU A 89 -2.58 1.71 -2.53
CA LEU A 89 -1.55 0.69 -2.66
C LEU A 89 -2.13 -0.70 -2.83
N ALA A 90 -3.16 -1.05 -2.05
CA ALA A 90 -3.80 -2.35 -2.15
C ALA A 90 -4.39 -2.59 -3.53
N TYR A 91 -4.95 -1.54 -4.13
CA TYR A 91 -5.50 -1.62 -5.47
C TYR A 91 -4.43 -2.05 -6.49
N TYR A 92 -3.26 -1.42 -6.44
CA TYR A 92 -2.19 -1.75 -7.39
C TYR A 92 -1.57 -3.12 -7.13
N VAL A 93 -1.50 -3.54 -5.88
CA VAL A 93 -1.05 -4.89 -5.57
C VAL A 93 -2.03 -5.91 -6.16
N GLU A 94 -3.32 -5.64 -5.98
CA GLU A 94 -4.36 -6.57 -6.42
C GLU A 94 -4.47 -6.66 -7.94
N HIS A 95 -4.47 -5.54 -8.62
CA HIS A 95 -4.78 -5.49 -10.05
C HIS A 95 -3.55 -5.55 -10.96
N TYR A 96 -2.39 -5.22 -10.45
CA TYR A 96 -1.17 -5.13 -11.27
C TYR A 96 0.00 -5.94 -10.71
N ASN A 97 -0.24 -6.73 -9.67
CA ASN A 97 0.81 -7.54 -9.05
C ASN A 97 2.05 -6.74 -8.65
N VAL A 98 1.84 -5.52 -8.17
CA VAL A 98 2.96 -4.70 -7.73
C VAL A 98 3.55 -5.31 -6.48
N GLY A 99 4.84 -5.66 -6.50
CA GLY A 99 5.53 -6.24 -5.37
C GLY A 99 5.98 -5.18 -4.39
N LEU A 100 5.74 -5.41 -3.11
CA LEU A 100 6.14 -4.48 -2.07
C LEU A 100 7.56 -4.80 -1.60
N PRO A 101 8.25 -3.84 -0.99
CA PRO A 101 9.58 -4.11 -0.46
C PRO A 101 9.58 -5.27 0.50
N GLU A 102 10.64 -6.07 0.46
CA GLU A 102 10.70 -7.27 1.27
C GLU A 102 10.59 -6.99 2.76
N PHE A 103 11.18 -5.90 3.23
CA PHE A 103 11.08 -5.56 4.65
C PHE A 103 9.64 -5.33 5.08
N PHE A 104 8.83 -4.77 4.18
CA PHE A 104 7.43 -4.50 4.49
C PHE A 104 6.60 -5.78 4.43
N VAL A 105 6.85 -6.63 3.44
CA VAL A 105 6.18 -7.92 3.33
C VAL A 105 6.45 -8.76 4.57
N SER A 106 7.70 -8.83 5.00
CA SER A 106 8.07 -9.58 6.20
C SER A 106 7.35 -9.05 7.43
N HIS A 107 7.26 -7.72 7.54
CA HIS A 107 6.55 -7.10 8.64
C HIS A 107 5.07 -7.46 8.63
N ILE A 108 4.43 -7.39 7.46
CA ILE A 108 3.01 -7.73 7.32
C ILE A 108 2.76 -9.17 7.75
N LEU A 109 3.59 -10.09 7.26
CA LEU A 109 3.40 -11.50 7.59
C LEU A 109 3.58 -11.76 9.07
N ALA A 110 4.53 -11.09 9.70
CA ALA A 110 4.74 -11.23 11.14
C ALA A 110 3.53 -10.69 11.93
N GLU A 111 2.98 -9.55 11.48
CA GLU A 111 1.81 -8.97 12.14
C GLU A 111 0.58 -9.84 12.00
N VAL A 112 0.37 -10.41 10.82
CA VAL A 112 -0.77 -11.29 10.59
C VAL A 112 -0.66 -12.54 11.45
N ARG A 113 0.54 -13.12 11.53
CA ARG A 113 0.77 -14.28 12.37
C ARG A 113 0.52 -13.99 13.86
N ALA A 114 0.94 -12.81 14.29
CA ALA A 114 0.72 -12.40 15.69
C ALA A 114 -0.77 -12.24 15.99
N ARG A 115 -1.53 -11.70 15.06
CA ARG A 115 -2.98 -11.55 15.23
C ARG A 115 -3.66 -12.91 15.30
N ILE A 116 -3.26 -13.83 14.44
CA ILE A 116 -3.81 -15.18 14.47
C ILE A 116 -3.49 -15.85 15.79
N ALA A 117 -2.24 -15.73 16.26
CA ALA A 117 -1.83 -16.33 17.50
C ALA A 117 -2.59 -15.78 18.69
N SER A 118 -2.89 -14.46 18.68
CA SER A 118 -3.59 -13.85 19.81
C SER A 118 -5.07 -14.19 19.85
N THR A 119 -5.66 -14.65 18.73
CA THR A 119 -7.06 -15.05 18.70
C THR A 119 -7.26 -16.54 18.89
N ARG A 120 -6.16 -17.28 18.99
CA ARG A 120 -6.18 -18.72 19.19
C ARG A 120 -6.02 -19.06 20.63
N TRP A 121 -6.80 -19.96 21.16
CA TRP A 121 -6.59 -20.43 22.53
C TRP A 121 -7.54 -21.47 22.97
#